data_d7cf8b6ca98e7a4217430a8cbded37e3
#
_entry.id   d7cf8b6ca98e7a4217430a8cbded37e3
#
_cell.length_a   1.000
_cell.length_b   1.000
_cell.length_c   1.000
_cell.angle_alpha   90.00
_cell.angle_beta   90.00
_cell.angle_gamma   90.00
#
_symmetry.space_group_name_H-M   'P 1'
#
loop_
_entity.id
_entity.type
_entity.pdbx_description
1 polymer ?
#
loop_
_entity_poly.entity_id
_entity_poly.type
_entity_poly.pdbx_seq_one_letter_code
_entity_poly.pdbx_strand_id
1 'polypeptide(L)'
;MNNEIKNELRITMNAHIPCLAIQSPETEPILTEIVHNACENFTTTPRVFVWRVAVGFEEYAGYVQNIETNEEHEITEGYSNLDGRGITVKRTGRIEASEEDFPGCQVPFAVQFMTEYDPNLEGRQVIFVLRDWHNFIDSNTEHIDKQLILFESILSGADKTVVILTPSRWTDETVPKELNQHVRIASYPLPDKDARITLVKEIRHQFAFESDHMLRPEVVKVFREYNDDDIETYADACAG
;
A
#
# COMPACT_ATOMS: atom_id res chain seq x y z
N MET A 1 3.73 14.06 -2.59
CA MET A 1 2.77 12.93 -2.63
C MET A 1 2.37 12.69 -4.07
N ASN A 2 2.54 11.49 -4.60
CA ASN A 2 2.34 11.23 -6.03
C ASN A 2 0.83 11.10 -6.34
N ASN A 3 0.26 12.12 -6.97
CA ASN A 3 -1.15 12.16 -7.36
C ASN A 3 -1.54 11.04 -8.35
N GLU A 4 -0.57 10.41 -8.98
CA GLU A 4 -0.78 9.39 -10.00
C GLU A 4 -1.32 8.10 -9.40
N ILE A 5 -0.69 7.55 -8.34
CA ILE A 5 -1.19 6.34 -7.66
C ILE A 5 -2.58 6.57 -7.06
N LYS A 6 -2.81 7.74 -6.45
CA LYS A 6 -4.13 8.09 -5.93
C LYS A 6 -5.20 8.04 -7.02
N ASN A 7 -4.90 8.60 -8.19
CA ASN A 7 -5.82 8.58 -9.32
C ASN A 7 -6.02 7.15 -9.87
N GLU A 8 -4.94 6.39 -10.01
CA GLU A 8 -5.02 5.01 -10.51
C GLU A 8 -5.85 4.13 -9.57
N LEU A 9 -5.62 4.19 -8.26
CA LEU A 9 -6.39 3.43 -7.28
C LEU A 9 -7.87 3.83 -7.32
N ARG A 10 -8.17 5.14 -7.33
CA ARG A 10 -9.54 5.66 -7.41
C ARG A 10 -10.26 5.22 -8.70
N ILE A 11 -9.57 5.28 -9.83
CA ILE A 11 -10.12 4.82 -11.11
C ILE A 11 -10.40 3.32 -11.04
N THR A 12 -9.46 2.54 -10.54
CA THR A 12 -9.59 1.08 -10.41
C THR A 12 -10.80 0.70 -9.58
N MET A 13 -10.96 1.30 -8.41
CA MET A 13 -12.10 1.02 -7.53
C MET A 13 -13.44 1.48 -8.12
N ASN A 14 -13.51 2.72 -8.63
CA ASN A 14 -14.76 3.27 -9.17
C ASN A 14 -15.21 2.59 -10.47
N ALA A 15 -14.28 2.08 -11.26
CA ALA A 15 -14.58 1.37 -12.51
C ALA A 15 -14.71 -0.15 -12.32
N HIS A 16 -14.66 -0.63 -11.07
CA HIS A 16 -14.67 -2.06 -10.74
C HIS A 16 -13.63 -2.86 -11.54
N ILE A 17 -12.45 -2.28 -11.78
CA ILE A 17 -11.32 -2.99 -12.38
C ILE A 17 -10.81 -3.97 -11.33
N PRO A 18 -10.76 -5.29 -11.63
CA PRO A 18 -10.50 -6.28 -10.60
C PRO A 18 -9.14 -6.16 -9.93
N CYS A 19 -8.11 -5.77 -10.70
CA CYS A 19 -6.75 -5.77 -10.21
C CYS A 19 -5.94 -4.57 -10.73
N LEU A 20 -5.20 -3.94 -9.82
CA LEU A 20 -4.19 -2.93 -10.11
C LEU A 20 -2.80 -3.48 -9.75
N ALA A 21 -1.93 -3.68 -10.73
CA ALA A 21 -0.54 -4.03 -10.49
C ALA A 21 0.32 -2.76 -10.46
N ILE A 22 0.98 -2.50 -9.34
CA ILE A 22 1.88 -1.35 -9.15
C ILE A 22 3.31 -1.84 -9.16
N GLN A 23 4.07 -1.39 -10.13
CA GLN A 23 5.49 -1.71 -10.26
C GLN A 23 6.31 -0.66 -9.51
N SER A 24 6.97 -1.07 -8.45
CA SER A 24 7.92 -0.24 -7.72
C SER A 24 8.89 -1.07 -6.90
N PRO A 25 10.15 -0.67 -6.81
CA PRO A 25 11.08 -1.26 -5.86
C PRO A 25 10.75 -0.90 -4.39
N GLU A 26 9.97 0.15 -4.16
CA GLU A 26 9.60 0.65 -2.84
C GLU A 26 8.15 0.29 -2.49
N THR A 27 7.94 -0.84 -1.83
CA THR A 27 6.59 -1.34 -1.52
C THR A 27 5.96 -0.69 -0.28
N GLU A 28 6.75 -0.32 0.74
CA GLU A 28 6.23 0.27 1.97
C GLU A 28 5.65 1.67 1.79
N PRO A 29 6.31 2.61 1.08
CA PRO A 29 5.72 3.92 0.78
C PRO A 29 4.40 3.80 0.01
N ILE A 30 4.32 2.85 -0.93
CA ILE A 30 3.09 2.64 -1.71
C ILE A 30 1.97 2.09 -0.83
N LEU A 31 2.27 1.15 0.07
CA LEU A 31 1.29 0.67 1.03
C LEU A 31 0.73 1.81 1.89
N THR A 32 1.61 2.68 2.39
CA THR A 32 1.21 3.88 3.12
C THR A 32 0.28 4.77 2.30
N GLU A 33 0.60 5.00 1.02
CA GLU A 33 -0.24 5.77 0.11
C GLU A 33 -1.61 5.10 -0.15
N ILE A 34 -1.66 3.78 -0.27
CA ILE A 34 -2.93 3.05 -0.43
C ILE A 34 -3.83 3.27 0.78
N VAL A 35 -3.30 3.14 2.01
CA VAL A 35 -4.07 3.35 3.24
C VAL A 35 -4.50 4.81 3.38
N HIS A 36 -3.62 5.77 3.09
CA HIS A 36 -3.98 7.20 3.07
C HIS A 36 -5.12 7.47 2.09
N ASN A 37 -5.03 6.93 0.87
CA ASN A 37 -6.06 7.08 -0.14
C ASN A 37 -7.40 6.48 0.32
N ALA A 38 -7.36 5.32 0.96
CA ALA A 38 -8.53 4.68 1.54
C ALA A 38 -9.20 5.58 2.59
N CYS A 39 -8.41 6.25 3.43
CA CYS A 39 -8.93 7.17 4.46
C CYS A 39 -9.51 8.47 3.87
N GLU A 40 -8.90 9.01 2.82
CA GLU A 40 -9.24 10.35 2.31
C GLU A 40 -10.39 10.37 1.28
N ASN A 41 -10.55 9.30 0.50
CA ASN A 41 -11.38 9.37 -0.72
C ASN A 41 -12.68 8.57 -0.67
N PHE A 42 -12.97 7.89 0.42
CA PHE A 42 -14.18 7.07 0.57
C PHE A 42 -15.05 7.57 1.72
N THR A 43 -16.36 7.56 1.53
CA THR A 43 -17.32 7.94 2.59
C THR A 43 -17.19 7.04 3.82
N THR A 44 -17.00 5.75 3.59
CA THR A 44 -16.63 4.78 4.61
C THR A 44 -15.25 4.24 4.25
N THR A 45 -14.29 4.34 5.16
CA THR A 45 -12.91 3.91 4.90
C THR A 45 -12.87 2.41 4.58
N PRO A 46 -12.37 2.00 3.39
CA PRO A 46 -12.18 0.60 3.06
C PRO A 46 -11.26 -0.11 4.05
N ARG A 47 -11.51 -1.39 4.30
CA ARG A 47 -10.52 -2.23 4.98
C ARG A 47 -9.36 -2.53 4.05
N VAL A 48 -8.14 -2.53 4.59
CA VAL A 48 -6.93 -2.83 3.83
C VAL A 48 -6.25 -4.06 4.41
N PHE A 49 -6.26 -5.15 3.66
CA PHE A 49 -5.55 -6.38 4.00
C PHE A 49 -4.30 -6.52 3.15
N VAL A 50 -3.17 -6.76 3.79
CA VAL A 50 -1.88 -6.95 3.12
C VAL A 50 -1.44 -8.39 3.28
N TRP A 51 -1.24 -9.07 2.16
CA TRP A 51 -0.72 -10.42 2.13
C TRP A 51 0.78 -10.44 1.85
N ARG A 52 1.48 -11.26 2.62
CA ARG A 52 2.90 -11.61 2.42
C ARG A 52 3.09 -13.11 2.60
N VAL A 53 3.90 -13.73 1.77
CA VAL A 53 4.16 -15.18 1.83
C VAL A 53 4.65 -15.65 3.21
N ALA A 54 5.38 -14.80 3.93
CA ALA A 54 5.96 -15.17 5.23
C ALA A 54 4.97 -15.11 6.40
N VAL A 55 3.85 -14.37 6.27
CA VAL A 55 2.96 -14.07 7.42
C VAL A 55 1.48 -14.21 7.12
N GLY A 56 1.08 -14.40 5.86
CA GLY A 56 -0.33 -14.39 5.43
C GLY A 56 -0.92 -12.99 5.39
N PHE A 57 -2.21 -12.86 5.68
CA PHE A 57 -2.90 -11.57 5.70
C PHE A 57 -2.71 -10.82 7.02
N GLU A 58 -2.40 -9.56 6.91
CA GLU A 58 -2.38 -8.58 8.01
C GLU A 58 -3.29 -7.40 7.65
N GLU A 59 -4.03 -6.89 8.61
CA GLU A 59 -4.87 -5.72 8.42
C GLU A 59 -4.11 -4.44 8.77
N TYR A 60 -4.33 -3.39 7.98
CA TYR A 60 -3.76 -2.06 8.16
C TYR A 60 -4.84 -1.00 8.19
N ALA A 61 -4.70 -0.03 9.07
CA ALA A 61 -5.60 1.11 9.17
C ALA A 61 -4.84 2.43 9.33
N GLY A 62 -5.52 3.52 8.98
CA GLY A 62 -5.04 4.87 9.23
C GLY A 62 -5.54 5.40 10.57
N TYR A 63 -4.69 6.12 11.28
CA TYR A 63 -4.97 6.76 12.55
C TYR A 63 -4.67 8.24 12.49
N VAL A 64 -5.47 9.03 13.19
CA VAL A 64 -5.23 10.45 13.41
C VAL A 64 -5.13 10.73 14.90
N GLN A 65 -4.18 11.59 15.29
CA GLN A 65 -4.03 11.99 16.67
C GLN A 65 -5.02 13.14 16.99
N ASN A 66 -5.81 12.98 18.03
CA ASN A 66 -6.62 14.05 18.57
C ASN A 66 -5.72 15.06 19.33
N ILE A 67 -5.76 16.34 18.93
CA ILE A 67 -4.89 17.37 19.51
C ILE A 67 -5.27 17.67 20.98
N GLU A 68 -6.54 17.55 21.34
CA GLU A 68 -7.01 17.90 22.69
C GLU A 68 -6.73 16.79 23.70
N THR A 69 -6.97 15.52 23.32
CA THR A 69 -6.80 14.36 24.21
C THR A 69 -5.46 13.67 24.08
N ASN A 70 -4.71 13.97 23.02
CA ASN A 70 -3.49 13.27 22.62
C ASN A 70 -3.69 11.75 22.35
N GLU A 71 -4.94 11.34 22.16
CA GLU A 71 -5.32 9.96 21.83
C GLU A 71 -5.36 9.75 20.32
N GLU A 72 -4.99 8.56 19.88
CA GLU A 72 -5.10 8.15 18.48
C GLU A 72 -6.44 7.46 18.24
N HIS A 73 -7.10 7.85 17.15
CA HIS A 73 -8.34 7.24 16.70
C HIS A 73 -8.19 6.67 15.30
N GLU A 74 -8.74 5.48 15.10
CA GLU A 74 -8.82 4.86 13.77
C GLU A 74 -9.78 5.67 12.89
N ILE A 75 -9.38 5.88 11.63
CA ILE A 75 -10.19 6.56 10.63
C ILE A 75 -11.13 5.54 9.99
N THR A 76 -12.40 5.54 10.39
CA THR A 76 -13.44 4.64 9.90
C THR A 76 -14.38 5.27 8.87
N GLU A 77 -14.43 6.60 8.83
CA GLU A 77 -15.21 7.38 7.89
C GLU A 77 -14.29 8.30 7.08
N GLY A 78 -14.69 8.64 5.84
CA GLY A 78 -13.88 9.46 4.96
C GLY A 78 -13.46 10.78 5.61
N TYR A 79 -12.18 10.98 5.73
CA TYR A 79 -11.58 12.12 6.44
C TYR A 79 -11.21 13.21 5.43
N SER A 80 -12.19 14.04 5.07
CA SER A 80 -12.01 15.10 4.06
C SER A 80 -11.29 16.37 4.58
N ASN A 81 -10.99 16.47 5.87
CA ASN A 81 -10.38 17.66 6.49
C ASN A 81 -9.24 17.26 7.43
N LEU A 82 -8.10 16.99 6.88
CA LEU A 82 -6.89 16.74 7.67
C LEU A 82 -6.26 18.01 8.25
N ASP A 83 -6.89 19.13 8.37
CA ASP A 83 -6.37 20.38 8.97
C ASP A 83 -4.83 20.41 9.21
N GLY A 84 -4.05 19.86 8.28
CA GLY A 84 -2.61 19.67 8.39
C GLY A 84 -2.14 18.49 9.26
N ARG A 85 -3.05 17.62 9.72
CA ARG A 85 -2.69 16.44 10.54
C ARG A 85 -2.23 15.29 9.65
N GLY A 86 -1.11 14.67 10.00
CA GLY A 86 -0.65 13.46 9.34
C GLY A 86 -1.50 12.25 9.71
N ILE A 87 -1.75 11.37 8.73
CA ILE A 87 -2.28 10.03 8.98
C ILE A 87 -1.11 9.12 9.34
N THR A 88 -1.22 8.43 10.48
CA THR A 88 -0.29 7.36 10.85
C THR A 88 -0.86 6.02 10.40
N VAL A 89 -0.13 5.27 9.60
CA VAL A 89 -0.53 3.94 9.16
C VAL A 89 -0.02 2.90 10.14
N LYS A 90 -0.92 2.05 10.65
CA LYS A 90 -0.58 0.98 11.59
C LYS A 90 -1.17 -0.36 11.15
N ARG A 91 -0.43 -1.43 11.49
CA ARG A 91 -0.96 -2.78 11.45
C ARG A 91 -1.86 -2.98 12.66
N THR A 92 -3.12 -3.36 12.42
CA THR A 92 -4.13 -3.53 13.47
C THR A 92 -4.33 -4.97 13.90
N GLY A 93 -4.08 -5.91 12.99
CA GLY A 93 -4.30 -7.32 13.28
C GLY A 93 -3.64 -8.25 12.27
N ARG A 94 -3.78 -9.53 12.52
CA ARG A 94 -3.42 -10.61 11.61
C ARG A 94 -4.62 -11.55 11.48
N ILE A 95 -4.90 -11.97 10.25
CA ILE A 95 -5.90 -13.01 10.01
C ILE A 95 -5.24 -14.35 10.36
N GLU A 96 -5.64 -14.93 11.46
CA GLU A 96 -5.20 -16.27 11.85
C GLU A 96 -5.97 -17.29 10.99
N ALA A 97 -5.22 -18.11 10.25
CA ALA A 97 -5.79 -19.33 9.70
C ALA A 97 -6.10 -20.28 10.86
N SER A 98 -7.22 -20.98 10.82
CA SER A 98 -7.48 -22.05 11.78
C SER A 98 -6.30 -23.05 11.79
N GLU A 99 -5.88 -23.52 12.95
CA GLU A 99 -4.70 -24.40 13.10
C GLU A 99 -4.75 -25.67 12.25
N GLU A 100 -5.92 -26.06 11.77
CA GLU A 100 -6.15 -27.28 10.98
C GLU A 100 -6.05 -27.05 9.46
N ASP A 101 -6.23 -25.82 8.97
CA ASP A 101 -6.22 -25.49 7.55
C ASP A 101 -5.02 -24.61 7.22
N PHE A 102 -4.16 -25.12 6.37
CA PHE A 102 -3.04 -24.48 5.67
C PHE A 102 -2.60 -23.09 6.18
N PRO A 103 -1.33 -22.88 6.46
CA PRO A 103 -0.84 -21.58 6.90
C PRO A 103 -1.27 -20.52 5.89
N GLY A 104 -1.87 -19.42 6.35
CA GLY A 104 -2.40 -18.32 5.53
C GLY A 104 -1.40 -17.64 4.59
N CYS A 105 -0.16 -18.12 4.58
CA CYS A 105 0.91 -17.77 3.65
C CYS A 105 0.84 -18.54 2.31
N GLN A 106 -0.05 -19.52 2.15
CA GLN A 106 -0.17 -20.24 0.87
C GLN A 106 -1.12 -19.52 -0.09
N VAL A 107 -0.77 -19.50 -1.37
CA VAL A 107 -1.55 -18.85 -2.43
C VAL A 107 -3.00 -19.36 -2.52
N PRO A 108 -3.29 -20.68 -2.47
CA PRO A 108 -4.67 -21.17 -2.52
C PRO A 108 -5.54 -20.62 -1.39
N PHE A 109 -5.01 -20.56 -0.17
CA PHE A 109 -5.71 -19.97 0.97
C PHE A 109 -5.94 -18.47 0.78
N ALA A 110 -4.93 -17.74 0.28
CA ALA A 110 -5.06 -16.31 0.05
C ALA A 110 -6.17 -16.00 -0.96
N VAL A 111 -6.22 -16.75 -2.08
CA VAL A 111 -7.29 -16.57 -3.07
C VAL A 111 -8.64 -16.95 -2.51
N GLN A 112 -8.74 -18.06 -1.76
CA GLN A 112 -9.98 -18.48 -1.12
C GLN A 112 -10.47 -17.42 -0.14
N PHE A 113 -9.61 -16.91 0.74
CA PHE A 113 -9.96 -15.83 1.67
C PHE A 113 -10.50 -14.59 0.93
N MET A 114 -9.80 -14.13 -0.11
CA MET A 114 -10.26 -12.98 -0.89
C MET A 114 -11.60 -13.22 -1.58
N THR A 115 -11.85 -14.46 -2.04
CA THR A 115 -13.09 -14.83 -2.74
C THR A 115 -14.26 -14.91 -1.75
N GLU A 116 -14.07 -15.54 -0.60
CA GLU A 116 -15.12 -15.79 0.39
C GLU A 116 -15.39 -14.56 1.28
N TYR A 117 -14.45 -13.62 1.37
CA TYR A 117 -14.66 -12.41 2.16
C TYR A 117 -15.87 -11.63 1.67
N ASP A 118 -16.80 -11.32 2.56
CA ASP A 118 -18.00 -10.53 2.25
C ASP A 118 -17.89 -9.10 2.80
N PRO A 119 -17.62 -8.10 1.95
CA PRO A 119 -17.55 -6.70 2.36
C PRO A 119 -18.86 -6.17 2.95
N ASN A 120 -20.01 -6.75 2.55
CA ASN A 120 -21.32 -6.29 2.99
C ASN A 120 -21.60 -6.58 4.46
N LEU A 121 -20.92 -7.55 5.08
CA LEU A 121 -21.08 -7.85 6.50
C LEU A 121 -20.76 -6.65 7.39
N GLU A 122 -19.85 -5.79 6.94
CA GLU A 122 -19.42 -4.59 7.67
C GLU A 122 -19.82 -3.28 6.98
N GLY A 123 -20.44 -3.35 5.79
CA GLY A 123 -20.81 -2.19 4.99
C GLY A 123 -19.61 -1.39 4.48
N ARG A 124 -18.44 -2.02 4.35
CA ARG A 124 -17.19 -1.40 3.91
C ARG A 124 -16.62 -2.12 2.70
N GLN A 125 -16.12 -1.36 1.76
CA GLN A 125 -15.28 -1.91 0.68
C GLN A 125 -13.99 -2.53 1.25
N VAL A 126 -13.34 -3.39 0.48
CA VAL A 126 -12.07 -4.01 0.87
C VAL A 126 -11.02 -3.86 -0.23
N ILE A 127 -9.80 -3.56 0.19
CA ILE A 127 -8.60 -3.54 -0.65
C ILE A 127 -7.67 -4.66 -0.18
N PHE A 128 -7.40 -5.62 -1.06
CA PHE A 128 -6.40 -6.66 -0.83
C PHE A 128 -5.09 -6.26 -1.50
N VAL A 129 -4.04 -6.07 -0.72
CA VAL A 129 -2.71 -5.73 -1.21
C VAL A 129 -1.83 -6.99 -1.18
N LEU A 130 -1.39 -7.44 -2.34
CA LEU A 130 -0.61 -8.67 -2.49
C LEU A 130 0.84 -8.31 -2.83
N ARG A 131 1.78 -8.60 -1.91
CA ARG A 131 3.21 -8.32 -2.13
C ARG A 131 3.87 -9.50 -2.82
N ASP A 132 4.63 -9.18 -3.88
CA ASP A 132 5.42 -10.14 -4.65
C ASP A 132 4.60 -11.31 -5.25
N TRP A 133 3.31 -11.08 -5.43
CA TRP A 133 2.35 -12.09 -5.91
C TRP A 133 2.73 -12.71 -7.26
N HIS A 134 3.38 -11.94 -8.13
CA HIS A 134 3.84 -12.38 -9.44
C HIS A 134 4.75 -13.62 -9.39
N ASN A 135 5.45 -13.84 -8.27
CA ASN A 135 6.31 -15.01 -8.09
C ASN A 135 5.55 -16.34 -7.92
N PHE A 136 4.23 -16.29 -7.77
CA PHE A 136 3.43 -17.46 -7.40
C PHE A 136 2.39 -17.87 -8.43
N ILE A 137 2.17 -17.06 -9.48
CA ILE A 137 1.07 -17.28 -10.43
C ILE A 137 1.49 -17.57 -11.88
N ASP A 138 2.71 -17.31 -12.24
CA ASP A 138 3.16 -17.25 -13.64
C ASP A 138 3.13 -18.59 -14.41
N SER A 139 2.91 -19.73 -13.74
CA SER A 139 2.86 -21.03 -14.39
C SER A 139 1.85 -22.04 -13.83
N ASN A 140 1.08 -21.67 -12.82
CA ASN A 140 0.13 -22.58 -12.18
C ASN A 140 -1.30 -22.30 -12.63
N THR A 141 -1.82 -23.14 -13.54
CA THR A 141 -3.18 -23.00 -14.08
C THR A 141 -4.25 -22.94 -12.99
N GLU A 142 -4.12 -23.73 -11.92
CA GLU A 142 -5.08 -23.73 -10.82
C GLU A 142 -5.12 -22.36 -10.10
N HIS A 143 -3.96 -21.72 -9.94
CA HIS A 143 -3.90 -20.39 -9.33
C HIS A 143 -4.52 -19.33 -10.24
N ILE A 144 -4.32 -19.44 -11.54
CA ILE A 144 -4.93 -18.55 -12.54
C ILE A 144 -6.44 -18.69 -12.51
N ASP A 145 -6.97 -19.90 -12.57
CA ASP A 145 -8.42 -20.17 -12.56
C ASP A 145 -9.07 -19.62 -11.29
N LYS A 146 -8.47 -19.82 -10.12
CA LYS A 146 -8.98 -19.26 -8.87
C LYS A 146 -8.99 -17.74 -8.85
N GLN A 147 -7.97 -17.09 -9.44
CA GLN A 147 -7.95 -15.64 -9.57
C GLN A 147 -8.99 -15.12 -10.55
N LEU A 148 -9.24 -15.83 -11.64
CA LEU A 148 -10.31 -15.46 -12.57
C LEU A 148 -11.66 -15.47 -11.88
N ILE A 149 -11.96 -16.48 -11.07
CA ILE A 149 -13.19 -16.54 -10.27
C ILE A 149 -13.31 -15.33 -9.35
N LEU A 150 -12.23 -14.95 -8.66
CA LEU A 150 -12.20 -13.74 -7.83
C LEU A 150 -12.46 -12.48 -8.69
N PHE A 151 -11.78 -12.34 -9.83
CA PHE A 151 -11.94 -11.17 -10.69
C PHE A 151 -13.34 -11.07 -11.28
N GLU A 152 -13.95 -12.18 -11.66
CA GLU A 152 -15.35 -12.22 -12.09
C GLU A 152 -16.30 -11.77 -10.99
N SER A 153 -16.05 -12.13 -9.74
CA SER A 153 -16.84 -11.66 -8.61
C SER A 153 -16.77 -10.14 -8.43
N ILE A 154 -15.59 -9.55 -8.64
CA ILE A 154 -15.39 -8.09 -8.57
C ILE A 154 -16.12 -7.40 -9.74
N LEU A 155 -15.97 -7.92 -10.96
CA LEU A 155 -16.68 -7.41 -12.13
C LEU A 155 -18.21 -7.49 -11.99
N SER A 156 -18.70 -8.45 -11.22
CA SER A 156 -20.13 -8.60 -10.91
C SER A 156 -20.63 -7.64 -9.81
N GLY A 157 -19.77 -6.73 -9.34
CA GLY A 157 -20.12 -5.69 -8.38
C GLY A 157 -19.75 -6.00 -6.92
N ALA A 158 -18.87 -6.96 -6.66
CA ALA A 158 -18.32 -7.12 -5.32
C ALA A 158 -17.46 -5.92 -4.96
N ASP A 159 -17.68 -5.35 -3.76
CA ASP A 159 -16.94 -4.20 -3.25
C ASP A 159 -15.50 -4.57 -2.81
N LYS A 160 -14.76 -5.18 -3.72
CA LYS A 160 -13.40 -5.67 -3.55
C LYS A 160 -12.47 -5.07 -4.60
N THR A 161 -11.23 -4.82 -4.22
CA THR A 161 -10.16 -4.43 -5.16
C THR A 161 -8.89 -5.18 -4.79
N VAL A 162 -8.21 -5.74 -5.79
CA VAL A 162 -6.91 -6.37 -5.60
C VAL A 162 -5.82 -5.43 -6.10
N VAL A 163 -4.81 -5.18 -5.27
CA VAL A 163 -3.62 -4.42 -5.62
C VAL A 163 -2.41 -5.32 -5.49
N ILE A 164 -1.65 -5.48 -6.56
CA ILE A 164 -0.40 -6.25 -6.55
C ILE A 164 0.77 -5.29 -6.51
N LEU A 165 1.61 -5.40 -5.48
CA LEU A 165 2.87 -4.67 -5.39
C LEU A 165 4.01 -5.58 -5.85
N THR A 166 4.76 -5.14 -6.86
CA THR A 166 5.86 -5.90 -7.42
C THR A 166 7.09 -5.01 -7.66
N PRO A 167 8.29 -5.43 -7.22
CA PRO A 167 9.52 -4.69 -7.50
C PRO A 167 10.02 -4.88 -8.94
N SER A 168 9.62 -5.97 -9.58
CA SER A 168 10.02 -6.30 -10.95
C SER A 168 8.97 -5.86 -11.97
N ARG A 169 9.39 -5.77 -13.23
CA ARG A 169 8.47 -5.47 -14.32
C ARG A 169 7.49 -6.61 -14.52
N TRP A 170 6.27 -6.40 -14.07
CA TRP A 170 5.14 -7.21 -14.46
C TRP A 170 4.44 -6.48 -15.60
N THR A 171 4.83 -6.81 -16.82
CA THR A 171 4.36 -6.15 -18.04
C THR A 171 3.23 -6.96 -18.66
N ASP A 172 2.54 -6.39 -19.66
CA ASP A 172 1.55 -7.11 -20.46
C ASP A 172 2.06 -8.42 -21.06
N GLU A 173 3.39 -8.55 -21.26
CA GLU A 173 4.01 -9.76 -21.77
C GLU A 173 4.24 -10.82 -20.67
N THR A 174 4.35 -10.41 -19.42
CA THR A 174 4.65 -11.29 -18.27
C THR A 174 3.42 -11.64 -17.44
N VAL A 175 2.36 -10.85 -17.53
CA VAL A 175 1.06 -11.21 -16.94
C VAL A 175 0.49 -12.40 -17.71
N PRO A 176 0.01 -13.45 -17.04
CA PRO A 176 -0.71 -14.54 -17.70
C PRO A 176 -1.81 -13.98 -18.60
N LYS A 177 -1.89 -14.48 -19.84
CA LYS A 177 -2.80 -13.93 -20.87
C LYS A 177 -4.25 -13.92 -20.42
N GLU A 178 -4.63 -14.91 -19.64
CA GLU A 178 -5.97 -15.07 -19.07
C GLU A 178 -6.31 -13.95 -18.10
N LEU A 179 -5.32 -13.43 -17.39
CA LEU A 179 -5.50 -12.34 -16.40
C LEU A 179 -5.32 -10.96 -17.01
N ASN A 180 -4.64 -10.83 -18.14
CA ASN A 180 -4.19 -9.55 -18.69
C ASN A 180 -5.34 -8.54 -18.88
N GLN A 181 -6.50 -8.99 -19.33
CA GLN A 181 -7.66 -8.15 -19.53
C GLN A 181 -8.28 -7.60 -18.22
N HIS A 182 -7.92 -8.18 -17.08
CA HIS A 182 -8.45 -7.85 -15.75
C HIS A 182 -7.44 -7.07 -14.89
N VAL A 183 -6.21 -6.93 -15.36
CA VAL A 183 -5.12 -6.29 -14.63
C VAL A 183 -4.75 -4.97 -15.28
N ARG A 184 -4.90 -3.87 -14.54
CA ARG A 184 -4.35 -2.58 -14.91
C ARG A 184 -2.94 -2.46 -14.33
N ILE A 185 -1.98 -2.05 -15.14
CA ILE A 185 -0.58 -1.90 -14.72
C ILE A 185 -0.25 -0.42 -14.57
N ALA A 186 0.27 -0.04 -13.41
CA ALA A 186 0.80 1.28 -13.11
C ALA A 186 2.27 1.16 -12.71
N SER A 187 3.09 2.10 -13.16
CA SER A 187 4.50 2.17 -12.78
C SER A 187 4.70 3.31 -11.80
N TYR A 188 5.36 3.01 -10.68
CA TYR A 188 5.82 4.01 -9.73
C TYR A 188 7.36 4.05 -9.78
N PRO A 189 7.92 4.91 -10.62
CA PRO A 189 9.37 4.99 -10.76
C PRO A 189 10.00 5.48 -9.46
N LEU A 190 11.25 5.11 -9.25
CA LEU A 190 12.07 5.76 -8.23
C LEU A 190 12.06 7.27 -8.44
N PRO A 191 12.09 8.05 -7.35
CA PRO A 191 12.21 9.50 -7.45
C PRO A 191 13.43 9.87 -8.31
N ASP A 192 13.27 10.83 -9.19
CA ASP A 192 14.39 11.40 -9.93
C ASP A 192 15.38 12.12 -8.98
N LYS A 193 16.51 12.59 -9.52
CA LYS A 193 17.53 13.24 -8.70
C LYS A 193 16.97 14.44 -7.93
N ASP A 194 16.17 15.28 -8.57
CA ASP A 194 15.63 16.49 -7.97
C ASP A 194 14.62 16.17 -6.86
N ALA A 195 13.77 15.17 -7.08
CA ALA A 195 12.84 14.68 -6.05
C ALA A 195 13.59 14.07 -4.86
N ARG A 196 14.67 13.31 -5.10
CA ARG A 196 15.52 12.77 -4.02
C ARG A 196 16.21 13.87 -3.22
N ILE A 197 16.76 14.90 -3.90
CA ILE A 197 17.35 16.07 -3.24
C ILE A 197 16.30 16.76 -2.36
N THR A 198 15.10 16.96 -2.88
CA THR A 198 14.00 17.58 -2.14
C THR A 198 13.67 16.75 -0.89
N LEU A 199 13.52 15.43 -1.03
CA LEU A 199 13.26 14.54 0.09
C LEU A 199 14.35 14.58 1.16
N VAL A 200 15.62 14.56 0.76
CA VAL A 200 16.75 14.67 1.71
C VAL A 200 16.73 16.02 2.43
N LYS A 201 16.38 17.11 1.74
CA LYS A 201 16.21 18.44 2.36
C LYS A 201 15.08 18.47 3.37
N GLU A 202 13.95 17.85 3.07
CA GLU A 202 12.81 17.76 3.98
C GLU A 202 13.17 16.93 5.21
N ILE A 203 13.77 15.75 5.05
CA ILE A 203 14.26 14.91 6.14
C ILE A 203 15.26 15.68 7.02
N ARG A 204 16.23 16.37 6.39
CA ARG A 204 17.19 17.22 7.11
C ARG A 204 16.46 18.28 7.94
N HIS A 205 15.51 18.99 7.32
CA HIS A 205 14.75 20.06 8.01
C HIS A 205 13.99 19.48 9.22
N GLN A 206 13.30 18.39 9.01
CA GLN A 206 12.55 17.71 10.08
C GLN A 206 13.45 17.31 11.24
N PHE A 207 14.58 16.65 10.98
CA PHE A 207 15.47 16.18 12.03
C PHE A 207 16.34 17.30 12.64
N ALA A 208 16.70 18.31 11.88
CA ALA A 208 17.52 19.41 12.35
C ALA A 208 16.74 20.45 13.18
N PHE A 209 15.46 20.66 12.88
CA PHE A 209 14.69 21.80 13.41
C PHE A 209 13.36 21.43 14.07
N GLU A 210 12.72 20.31 13.71
CA GLU A 210 11.41 19.96 14.23
C GLU A 210 11.44 18.85 15.31
N SER A 211 12.52 18.05 15.35
CA SER A 211 12.62 16.87 16.23
C SER A 211 13.39 17.13 17.53
N ASP A 212 13.36 18.33 18.06
CA ASP A 212 14.20 18.78 19.20
C ASP A 212 14.09 17.92 20.47
N HIS A 213 13.07 17.04 20.54
CA HIS A 213 12.82 16.22 21.75
C HIS A 213 13.01 14.71 21.56
N MET A 214 13.18 14.23 20.31
CA MET A 214 13.23 12.79 20.02
C MET A 214 14.62 12.24 19.68
N LEU A 215 15.53 13.08 19.23
CA LEU A 215 16.88 12.66 18.83
C LEU A 215 17.94 13.12 19.83
N ARG A 216 19.01 12.35 19.91
CA ARG A 216 20.20 12.76 20.70
C ARG A 216 20.77 14.04 20.11
N PRO A 217 21.22 15.00 20.97
CA PRO A 217 21.76 16.29 20.51
C PRO A 217 22.89 16.16 19.47
N GLU A 218 23.70 15.10 19.56
CA GLU A 218 24.80 14.83 18.62
C GLU A 218 24.26 14.51 17.23
N VAL A 219 23.13 13.80 17.13
CA VAL A 219 22.49 13.46 15.85
C VAL A 219 21.89 14.70 15.20
N VAL A 220 21.18 15.51 15.99
CA VAL A 220 20.63 16.79 15.52
C VAL A 220 21.72 17.71 15.01
N LYS A 221 22.87 17.76 15.69
CA LYS A 221 24.01 18.56 15.25
C LYS A 221 24.52 18.12 13.88
N VAL A 222 24.64 16.82 13.63
CA VAL A 222 25.09 16.28 12.34
C VAL A 222 24.16 16.76 11.20
N PHE A 223 22.83 16.66 11.40
CA PHE A 223 21.88 17.11 10.39
C PHE A 223 21.92 18.62 10.14
N ARG A 224 22.25 19.43 11.16
CA ARG A 224 22.42 20.89 11.02
C ARG A 224 23.67 21.28 10.24
N GLU A 225 24.72 20.46 10.32
CA GLU A 225 26.01 20.72 9.68
C GLU A 225 26.08 20.32 8.21
N TYR A 226 25.09 19.52 7.71
CA TYR A 226 25.03 19.17 6.28
C TYR A 226 24.84 20.40 5.40
N ASN A 227 25.68 20.52 4.38
CA ASN A 227 25.57 21.53 3.33
C ASN A 227 24.89 20.95 2.09
N ASP A 228 24.69 21.76 1.05
CA ASP A 228 24.00 21.34 -0.17
C ASP A 228 24.78 20.26 -0.96
N ASP A 229 26.13 20.28 -0.92
CA ASP A 229 26.94 19.25 -1.57
C ASP A 229 26.82 17.89 -0.88
N ASP A 230 26.70 17.89 0.46
CA ASP A 230 26.41 16.68 1.23
C ASP A 230 25.05 16.10 0.86
N ILE A 231 24.03 16.96 0.71
CA ILE A 231 22.67 16.58 0.32
C ILE A 231 22.65 15.93 -1.06
N GLU A 232 23.36 16.52 -2.05
CA GLU A 232 23.47 15.93 -3.38
C GLU A 232 24.17 14.57 -3.34
N THR A 233 25.24 14.45 -2.56
CA THR A 233 25.97 13.19 -2.38
C THR A 233 25.08 12.09 -1.80
N TYR A 234 24.27 12.41 -0.79
CA TYR A 234 23.30 11.47 -0.22
C TYR A 234 22.20 11.11 -1.19
N ALA A 235 21.66 12.09 -1.92
CA ALA A 235 20.64 11.84 -2.93
C ALA A 235 21.13 10.93 -4.07
N ASP A 236 22.40 11.05 -4.45
CA ASP A 236 23.03 10.18 -5.45
C ASP A 236 23.29 8.77 -4.86
N ALA A 237 23.69 8.66 -3.59
CA ALA A 237 23.85 7.37 -2.92
C ALA A 237 22.52 6.59 -2.78
N CYS A 238 21.38 7.28 -2.66
CA CYS A 238 20.05 6.67 -2.64
C CYS A 238 19.55 6.24 -4.03
N ALA A 239 20.32 6.41 -5.07
CA ALA A 239 19.93 6.00 -6.42
C ALA A 239 20.12 4.49 -6.70
N GLY A 240 20.74 3.72 -5.80
CA GLY A 240 21.00 2.28 -5.90
C GLY A 240 22.30 1.99 -6.63
#